data_49e2535ec8d6a82fe916bb564692d273
#
_entry.id   49e2535ec8d6a82fe916bb564692d273
#
_cell.length_a   1.000
_cell.length_b   1.000
_cell.length_c   1.000
_cell.angle_alpha   90.00
_cell.angle_beta   90.00
_cell.angle_gamma   90.00
#
_symmetry.space_group_name_H-M   'P 1'
#
loop_
_entity.id
_entity.type
_entity.pdbx_description
1 polymer ?
#
loop_
_entity_poly.entity_id
_entity_poly.type
_entity_poly.pdbx_seq_one_letter_code
_entity_poly.pdbx_strand_id
1 'polypeptide(L)'
;MNRRYAYRDFEILVTAQPAGSQPGWRPEICLIAPDDHWHFVPTPDSLVTSDLGHCIEIGRRCAESAIQDLHLEDELARYDGHWH
;
A
#
# COMPACT_ATOMS: atom_id res chain seq x y z
N MET A 1 -15.92 -3.18 0.16
CA MET A 1 -15.16 -4.44 0.12
C MET A 1 -13.75 -4.19 0.61
N ASN A 2 -13.21 -5.08 1.42
CA ASN A 2 -11.82 -5.00 1.85
C ASN A 2 -11.18 -6.37 1.79
N ARG A 3 -9.85 -6.39 1.69
CA ARG A 3 -9.05 -7.61 1.67
C ARG A 3 -7.80 -7.42 2.51
N ARG A 4 -7.38 -8.49 3.17
CA ARG A 4 -6.12 -8.56 3.94
C ARG A 4 -5.14 -9.45 3.25
N TYR A 5 -3.88 -9.02 3.24
CA TYR A 5 -2.78 -9.78 2.68
C TYR A 5 -1.60 -9.73 3.63
N ALA A 6 -0.76 -10.74 3.58
CA ALA A 6 0.54 -10.70 4.25
C ALA A 6 1.62 -10.57 3.19
N TYR A 7 2.57 -9.66 3.40
CA TYR A 7 3.70 -9.47 2.50
C TYR A 7 4.93 -9.10 3.32
N ARG A 8 5.94 -9.95 3.27
CA ARG A 8 7.12 -9.84 4.14
C ARG A 8 6.66 -9.80 5.60
N ASP A 9 7.08 -8.80 6.36
CA ASP A 9 6.70 -8.68 7.77
C ASP A 9 5.47 -7.79 7.99
N PHE A 10 4.85 -7.34 6.90
CA PHE A 10 3.73 -6.42 6.96
C PHE A 10 2.42 -7.13 6.70
N GLU A 11 1.36 -6.58 7.29
CA GLU A 11 0.00 -6.90 6.91
C GLU A 11 -0.53 -5.76 6.04
N ILE A 12 -1.18 -6.11 4.93
CA ILE A 12 -1.73 -5.14 3.99
C ILE A 12 -3.25 -5.19 4.07
N LEU A 13 -3.87 -4.04 4.29
CA LEU A 13 -5.32 -3.91 4.24
C LEU A 13 -5.68 -3.01 3.06
N VAL A 14 -6.39 -3.57 2.09
CA VAL A 14 -6.87 -2.83 0.92
C VAL A 14 -8.38 -2.73 0.98
N THR A 15 -8.90 -1.52 0.89
CA THR A 15 -10.33 -1.25 0.87
C THR A 15 -10.69 -0.55 -0.44
N ALA A 16 -11.73 -1.02 -1.13
CA ALA A 16 -12.25 -0.34 -2.29
C ALA A 16 -13.31 0.65 -1.83
N GLN A 17 -13.07 1.93 -2.10
CA GLN A 17 -13.96 3.03 -1.76
C GLN A 17 -14.62 3.58 -3.01
N PRO A 18 -15.89 4.03 -2.94
CA PRO A 18 -16.48 4.74 -4.07
C PRO A 18 -15.64 5.96 -4.43
N ALA A 19 -15.53 6.23 -5.73
CA ALA A 19 -14.67 7.28 -6.23
C ALA A 19 -15.23 8.70 -6.07
N GLY A 20 -16.32 8.87 -5.35
CA GLY A 20 -16.91 10.17 -5.08
C GLY A 20 -17.71 10.70 -6.26
N SER A 21 -17.25 11.75 -6.92
CA SER A 21 -17.95 12.38 -8.05
C SER A 21 -17.86 11.59 -9.35
N GLN A 22 -17.05 10.54 -9.40
CA GLN A 22 -16.88 9.70 -10.60
C GLN A 22 -17.43 8.31 -10.36
N PRO A 23 -17.94 7.61 -11.37
CA PRO A 23 -18.26 6.20 -11.26
C PRO A 23 -16.98 5.40 -11.04
N GLY A 24 -17.07 4.35 -10.24
CA GLY A 24 -15.94 3.45 -10.03
C GLY A 24 -15.45 3.44 -8.60
N TRP A 25 -14.25 2.86 -8.42
CA TRP A 25 -13.68 2.55 -7.11
C TRP A 25 -12.25 3.05 -7.02
N ARG A 26 -11.88 3.52 -5.84
CA ARG A 26 -10.50 3.91 -5.51
C ARG A 26 -9.97 2.99 -4.42
N PRO A 27 -8.71 2.54 -4.52
CA PRO A 27 -8.13 1.74 -3.44
C PRO A 27 -7.68 2.65 -2.29
N GLU A 28 -8.01 2.23 -1.08
CA GLU A 28 -7.47 2.81 0.15
C GLU A 28 -6.59 1.75 0.79
N ILE A 29 -5.34 2.10 1.09
CA ILE A 29 -4.33 1.13 1.48
C ILE A 29 -3.79 1.49 2.85
N CYS A 30 -3.78 0.52 3.75
CA CYS A 30 -3.16 0.62 5.05
C CYS A 30 -2.15 -0.51 5.22
N LEU A 31 -0.95 -0.17 5.66
CA LEU A 31 0.08 -1.14 6.00
C LEU A 31 0.18 -1.21 7.52
N ILE A 32 0.24 -2.43 8.04
CA ILE A 32 0.42 -2.67 9.47
C ILE A 32 1.78 -3.32 9.65
N ALA A 33 2.70 -2.58 10.26
CA ALA A 33 4.06 -3.04 10.51
C ALA A 33 4.10 -4.06 11.66
N PRO A 34 5.20 -4.82 11.81
CA PRO A 34 5.33 -5.81 12.89
C PRO A 34 5.20 -5.22 14.30
N ASP A 35 5.49 -3.93 14.46
CA ASP A 35 5.37 -3.21 15.72
C ASP A 35 3.98 -2.58 15.92
N ASP A 36 2.99 -3.00 15.14
CA ASP A 36 1.60 -2.51 15.16
C ASP A 36 1.44 -1.05 14.72
N HIS A 37 2.44 -0.44 14.14
CA HIS A 37 2.31 0.88 13.52
C HIS A 37 1.54 0.79 12.21
N TRP A 38 0.62 1.72 12.01
CA TRP A 38 -0.22 1.80 10.82
C TRP A 38 0.29 2.90 9.90
N HIS A 39 0.45 2.56 8.63
CA HIS A 39 0.94 3.49 7.60
C HIS A 39 -0.06 3.52 6.45
N PHE A 40 -0.62 4.70 6.18
CA PHE A 40 -1.48 4.86 5.02
C PHE A 40 -0.64 5.17 3.79
N VAL A 41 -0.92 4.46 2.69
CA VAL A 41 -0.23 4.66 1.42
C VAL A 41 -1.08 5.60 0.58
N PRO A 42 -0.58 6.81 0.26
CA PRO A 42 -1.33 7.72 -0.59
C PRO A 42 -1.43 7.18 -2.01
N THR A 43 -2.59 7.37 -2.63
CA THR A 43 -2.83 6.99 -4.02
C THR A 43 -3.25 8.21 -4.82
N PRO A 44 -2.90 8.27 -6.13
CA PRO A 44 -3.34 9.39 -6.97
C PRO A 44 -4.86 9.46 -7.07
N ASP A 45 -5.42 10.66 -7.12
CA ASP A 45 -6.85 10.87 -7.29
C ASP A 45 -7.36 10.29 -8.62
N SER A 46 -6.49 10.19 -9.60
CA SER A 46 -6.81 9.61 -10.90
C SER A 46 -6.88 8.08 -10.90
N LEU A 47 -6.53 7.42 -9.79
CA LEU A 47 -6.52 5.97 -9.70
C LEU A 47 -7.93 5.48 -9.40
N VAL A 48 -8.75 5.41 -10.44
CA VAL A 48 -10.14 4.97 -10.38
C VAL A 48 -10.32 3.80 -11.33
N THR A 49 -10.95 2.74 -10.86
CA THR A 49 -11.25 1.57 -11.68
C THR A 49 -12.75 1.29 -11.67
N SER A 50 -13.26 0.77 -12.80
CA SER A 50 -14.67 0.39 -12.89
C SER A 50 -14.95 -0.98 -12.28
N ASP A 51 -13.91 -1.80 -12.08
CA ASP A 51 -14.02 -3.16 -11.56
C ASP A 51 -13.49 -3.23 -10.13
N LEU A 52 -14.32 -3.74 -9.24
CA LEU A 52 -14.01 -3.86 -7.82
C LEU A 52 -12.81 -4.76 -7.57
N GLY A 53 -12.75 -5.92 -8.23
CA GLY A 53 -11.63 -6.84 -8.10
C GLY A 53 -10.33 -6.23 -8.60
N HIS A 54 -10.38 -5.48 -9.68
CA HIS A 54 -9.22 -4.78 -10.22
C HIS A 54 -8.73 -3.70 -9.26
N CYS A 55 -9.65 -2.99 -8.63
CA CYS A 55 -9.32 -1.97 -7.62
C CYS A 55 -8.51 -2.58 -6.47
N ILE A 56 -8.96 -3.72 -5.95
CA ILE A 56 -8.27 -4.43 -4.87
C ILE A 56 -6.88 -4.89 -5.32
N GLU A 57 -6.76 -5.43 -6.54
CA GLU A 57 -5.49 -5.91 -7.07
C GLU A 57 -4.48 -4.77 -7.26
N ILE A 58 -4.92 -3.63 -7.78
CA ILE A 58 -4.07 -2.45 -7.91
C ILE A 58 -3.61 -1.97 -6.53
N GLY A 59 -4.52 -1.93 -5.56
CA GLY A 59 -4.19 -1.55 -4.19
C GLY A 59 -3.13 -2.47 -3.59
N ARG A 60 -3.27 -3.77 -3.80
CA ARG A 60 -2.28 -4.75 -3.32
C ARG A 60 -0.90 -4.49 -3.93
N ARG A 61 -0.83 -4.26 -5.23
CA ARG A 61 0.44 -3.98 -5.92
C ARG A 61 1.09 -2.70 -5.42
N CYS A 62 0.31 -1.66 -5.23
CA CYS A 62 0.81 -0.40 -4.66
C CYS A 62 1.36 -0.61 -3.25
N ALA A 63 0.68 -1.41 -2.45
CA ALA A 63 1.13 -1.72 -1.09
C ALA A 63 2.44 -2.49 -1.09
N GLU A 64 2.56 -3.51 -1.93
CA GLU A 64 3.79 -4.30 -2.03
C GLU A 64 4.96 -3.43 -2.48
N SER A 65 4.73 -2.55 -3.44
CA SER A 65 5.75 -1.61 -3.89
C SER A 65 6.20 -0.66 -2.78
N ALA A 66 5.25 -0.15 -2.00
CA ALA A 66 5.55 0.73 -0.87
C ALA A 66 6.40 0.00 0.19
N ILE A 67 6.10 -1.26 0.47
CA ILE A 67 6.87 -2.06 1.42
C ILE A 67 8.29 -2.29 0.89
N GLN A 68 8.44 -2.57 -0.38
CA GLN A 68 9.76 -2.72 -1.00
C GLN A 68 10.59 -1.43 -0.86
N ASP A 69 9.98 -0.28 -1.08
CA ASP A 69 10.64 1.01 -0.92
C ASP A 69 11.10 1.25 0.52
N LEU A 70 10.29 0.89 1.49
CA LEU A 70 10.66 0.99 2.90
C LEU A 70 11.86 0.10 3.23
N HIS A 71 11.89 -1.12 2.72
CA HIS A 71 13.03 -2.02 2.91
C HIS A 71 14.29 -1.49 2.26
N LEU A 72 14.17 -0.91 1.07
CA LEU A 72 15.31 -0.32 0.38
C LEU A 72 15.87 0.87 1.15
N GLU A 73 15.03 1.72 1.70
CA GLU A 73 15.46 2.84 2.53
C GLU A 73 16.22 2.36 3.77
N ASP A 74 15.73 1.30 4.42
CA ASP A 74 16.42 0.70 5.57
C ASP A 74 17.80 0.17 5.18
N GLU A 75 17.92 -0.50 4.06
CA GLU A 75 19.19 -1.00 3.57
C GLU A 75 20.16 0.14 3.27
N LEU A 76 19.69 1.19 2.63
CA LEU A 76 20.52 2.37 2.34
C LEU A 76 20.95 3.07 3.63
N ALA A 77 20.09 3.17 4.61
CA ALA A 77 20.44 3.77 5.90
C ALA A 77 21.54 2.96 6.61
N ARG A 78 21.49 1.63 6.53
CA ARG A 78 22.54 0.76 7.08
C ARG A 78 23.86 0.97 6.35
N TYR A 79 23.81 1.14 5.04
CA TYR A 79 25.00 1.40 4.24
C TYR A 79 25.65 2.71 4.63
N ASP A 80 24.88 3.78 4.78
CA ASP A 80 25.37 5.08 5.19
C ASP A 80 26.02 5.00 6.57
N GLY A 81 25.46 4.23 7.49
CA GLY A 81 26.05 4.00 8.80
C GLY A 81 27.38 3.24 8.76
N HIS A 82 27.65 2.55 7.69
CA HIS A 82 28.85 1.74 7.50
C HIS A 82 30.04 2.55 6.98
N TRP A 83 29.81 3.71 6.42
CA TRP A 83 30.85 4.56 5.84
C TRP A 83 31.53 5.47 6.85
N HIS A 84 31.07 5.46 8.05
CA HIS A 84 31.60 6.22 9.15
C HIS A 84 32.44 5.31 10.08
#